data_470ac4cade70dc8455e0506344b89efe
#
_entry.id   470ac4cade70dc8455e0506344b89efe
#
_cell.length_a   1.000
_cell.length_b   1.000
_cell.length_c   1.000
_cell.angle_alpha   90.00
_cell.angle_beta   90.00
_cell.angle_gamma   90.00
#
_symmetry.space_group_name_H-M   'P 1'
#
loop_
_entity.id
_entity.type
_entity.pdbx_description
1 polymer ?
#
loop_
_entity_poly.entity_id
_entity_poly.type
_entity_poly.pdbx_seq_one_letter_code
_entity_poly.pdbx_strand_id
1 'polypeptide(L)'
;LFFHEMYLDELAALTKHEDSQINGFLKDLVSGDLSSVSAITEHYLPLVIRIADRFDDLGLSHSDLVAEGNLALYEAILAYPETQTSTALSDFEAFLDKEVYDSLQKALNIEIGSNRVSNHLADQVNALNDASTELAKELGREATLEELCERLALSTDEVKELMKISIDALTVIQSDDELKK
;
A
#
# COMPACT_ATOMS: atom_id res chain seq x y z
N LEU A 1 9.74 -12.93 -7.46
CA LEU A 1 9.78 -13.72 -8.70
C LEU A 1 8.98 -15.02 -8.56
N PHE A 2 9.32 -15.91 -7.62
CA PHE A 2 8.66 -17.24 -7.47
C PHE A 2 7.14 -17.15 -7.26
N PHE A 3 6.64 -16.30 -6.36
CA PHE A 3 5.20 -16.14 -6.08
C PHE A 3 4.46 -15.53 -7.26
N HIS A 4 5.08 -14.62 -7.99
CA HIS A 4 4.49 -14.01 -9.18
C HIS A 4 4.32 -15.03 -10.31
N GLU A 5 5.34 -15.84 -10.58
CA GLU A 5 5.29 -16.91 -11.58
C GLU A 5 4.22 -17.95 -11.23
N MET A 6 4.15 -18.38 -9.96
CA MET A 6 3.14 -19.31 -9.48
C MET A 6 1.73 -18.74 -9.65
N TYR A 7 1.51 -17.46 -9.34
CA TYR A 7 0.23 -16.79 -9.51
C TYR A 7 -0.18 -16.70 -10.99
N LEU A 8 0.75 -16.40 -11.90
CA LEU A 8 0.48 -16.39 -13.33
C LEU A 8 0.12 -17.79 -13.85
N ASP A 9 0.77 -18.85 -13.37
CA ASP A 9 0.44 -20.22 -13.71
C ASP A 9 -0.97 -20.61 -13.21
N GLU A 10 -1.34 -20.20 -12.00
CA GLU A 10 -2.70 -20.39 -11.47
C GLU A 10 -3.74 -19.64 -12.31
N LEU A 11 -3.48 -18.39 -12.69
CA LEU A 11 -4.36 -17.62 -13.58
C LEU A 11 -4.50 -18.28 -14.96
N ALA A 12 -3.45 -18.86 -15.50
CA ALA A 12 -3.48 -19.56 -16.77
C ALA A 12 -4.32 -20.86 -16.70
N ALA A 13 -4.45 -21.44 -15.51
CA ALA A 13 -5.25 -22.65 -15.26
C ALA A 13 -6.74 -22.36 -15.03
N LEU A 14 -7.12 -21.08 -14.78
CA LEU A 14 -8.52 -20.72 -14.61
C LEU A 14 -9.36 -20.95 -15.88
N THR A 15 -10.62 -21.25 -15.67
CA THR A 15 -11.56 -21.43 -16.79
C THR A 15 -11.75 -20.10 -17.53
N LYS A 16 -11.33 -20.08 -18.79
CA LYS A 16 -11.57 -18.92 -19.66
C LYS A 16 -13.01 -18.96 -20.15
N HIS A 17 -13.77 -17.93 -19.83
CA HIS A 17 -15.12 -17.73 -20.33
C HIS A 17 -15.08 -16.96 -21.63
N GLU A 18 -15.98 -17.33 -22.57
CA GLU A 18 -16.16 -16.55 -23.78
C GLU A 18 -16.98 -15.28 -23.52
N ASP A 19 -16.80 -14.25 -24.36
CA ASP A 19 -17.51 -12.96 -24.23
C ASP A 19 -19.03 -13.14 -24.15
N SER A 20 -19.58 -14.14 -24.86
CA SER A 20 -21.01 -14.48 -24.82
C SER A 20 -21.48 -14.94 -23.43
N GLN A 21 -20.64 -15.69 -22.71
CA GLN A 21 -20.91 -16.15 -21.35
C GLN A 21 -20.81 -15.00 -20.36
N ILE A 22 -19.77 -14.18 -20.49
CA ILE A 22 -19.58 -12.99 -19.65
C ILE A 22 -20.73 -12.00 -19.85
N ASN A 23 -21.23 -11.80 -21.07
CA ASN A 23 -22.42 -11.00 -21.33
C ASN A 23 -23.68 -11.54 -20.62
N GLY A 24 -23.80 -12.88 -20.53
CA GLY A 24 -24.87 -13.52 -19.74
C GLY A 24 -24.74 -13.18 -18.25
N PHE A 25 -23.57 -13.41 -17.69
CA PHE A 25 -23.26 -13.12 -16.29
C PHE A 25 -23.41 -11.63 -15.94
N LEU A 26 -23.06 -10.73 -16.83
CA LEU A 26 -23.25 -9.29 -16.64
C LEU A 26 -24.74 -8.91 -16.57
N LYS A 27 -25.59 -9.52 -17.39
CA LYS A 27 -27.06 -9.31 -17.34
C LYS A 27 -27.63 -9.81 -16.02
N ASP A 28 -27.19 -10.98 -15.55
CA ASP A 28 -27.59 -11.55 -14.27
C ASP A 28 -27.16 -10.62 -13.13
N LEU A 29 -25.90 -10.15 -13.14
CA LEU A 29 -25.34 -9.20 -12.17
C LEU A 29 -26.17 -7.89 -12.11
N VAL A 30 -26.46 -7.28 -13.26
CA VAL A 30 -27.26 -6.03 -13.33
C VAL A 30 -28.70 -6.25 -12.88
N SER A 31 -29.24 -7.48 -13.02
CA SER A 31 -30.56 -7.84 -12.47
C SER A 31 -30.56 -8.10 -10.96
N GLY A 32 -29.37 -8.10 -10.32
CA GLY A 32 -29.20 -8.34 -8.88
C GLY A 32 -28.89 -9.79 -8.52
N ASP A 33 -28.64 -10.65 -9.51
CA ASP A 33 -28.18 -12.02 -9.26
C ASP A 33 -26.65 -12.07 -9.11
N LEU A 34 -26.20 -12.34 -7.89
CA LEU A 34 -24.78 -12.38 -7.54
C LEU A 34 -24.13 -13.75 -7.76
N SER A 35 -24.86 -14.72 -8.28
CA SER A 35 -24.35 -16.09 -8.46
C SER A 35 -23.13 -16.18 -9.39
N SER A 36 -23.00 -15.25 -10.33
CA SER A 36 -21.93 -15.19 -11.33
C SER A 36 -20.73 -14.32 -10.93
N VAL A 37 -20.74 -13.69 -9.75
CA VAL A 37 -19.68 -12.77 -9.32
C VAL A 37 -18.30 -13.45 -9.31
N SER A 38 -18.21 -14.69 -8.83
CA SER A 38 -16.95 -15.44 -8.79
C SER A 38 -16.39 -15.67 -10.20
N ALA A 39 -17.26 -16.12 -11.14
CA ALA A 39 -16.86 -16.37 -12.53
C ALA A 39 -16.41 -15.11 -13.25
N ILE A 40 -17.11 -13.98 -13.02
CA ILE A 40 -16.72 -12.67 -13.55
C ILE A 40 -15.37 -12.24 -12.95
N THR A 41 -15.18 -12.37 -11.64
CA THR A 41 -13.93 -12.00 -10.96
C THR A 41 -12.77 -12.79 -11.53
N GLU A 42 -12.88 -14.12 -11.62
CA GLU A 42 -11.84 -14.99 -12.18
C GLU A 42 -11.47 -14.63 -13.61
N HIS A 43 -12.48 -14.30 -14.44
CA HIS A 43 -12.24 -13.88 -15.82
C HIS A 43 -11.42 -12.59 -15.94
N TYR A 44 -11.62 -11.64 -15.03
CA TYR A 44 -10.94 -10.33 -15.06
C TYR A 44 -9.69 -10.21 -14.18
N LEU A 45 -9.24 -11.27 -13.48
CA LEU A 45 -7.96 -11.25 -12.76
C LEU A 45 -6.76 -10.85 -13.65
N PRO A 46 -6.66 -11.29 -14.93
CA PRO A 46 -5.59 -10.82 -15.82
C PRO A 46 -5.60 -9.31 -16.08
N LEU A 47 -6.75 -8.64 -15.97
CA LEU A 47 -6.85 -7.19 -16.05
C LEU A 47 -6.07 -6.52 -14.92
N VAL A 48 -6.17 -7.06 -13.70
CA VAL A 48 -5.45 -6.55 -12.52
C VAL A 48 -3.95 -6.58 -12.73
N ILE A 49 -3.41 -7.70 -13.23
CA ILE A 49 -1.96 -7.81 -13.53
C ILE A 49 -1.53 -6.72 -14.51
N ARG A 50 -2.26 -6.57 -15.63
CA ARG A 50 -1.95 -5.56 -16.64
C ARG A 50 -1.98 -4.13 -16.11
N ILE A 51 -2.86 -3.84 -15.15
CA ILE A 51 -2.91 -2.53 -14.51
C ILE A 51 -1.79 -2.40 -13.48
N ALA A 52 -1.54 -3.44 -12.66
CA ALA A 52 -0.48 -3.45 -11.65
C ALA A 52 0.91 -3.23 -12.26
N ASP A 53 1.20 -3.85 -13.41
CA ASP A 53 2.46 -3.67 -14.15
C ASP A 53 2.77 -2.19 -14.47
N ARG A 54 1.74 -1.33 -14.57
CA ARG A 54 1.91 0.12 -14.82
C ARG A 54 2.34 0.89 -13.58
N PHE A 55 2.26 0.28 -12.41
CA PHE A 55 2.62 0.83 -11.11
C PHE A 55 3.91 0.22 -10.52
N ASP A 56 4.56 -0.69 -11.24
CA ASP A 56 5.81 -1.29 -10.79
C ASP A 56 6.87 -0.23 -10.52
N ASP A 57 7.71 -0.49 -9.51
CA ASP A 57 8.81 0.38 -9.07
C ASP A 57 8.40 1.78 -8.55
N LEU A 58 7.12 2.03 -8.32
CA LEU A 58 6.63 3.32 -7.82
C LEU A 58 6.51 3.40 -6.30
N GLY A 59 6.79 2.32 -5.56
CA GLY A 59 6.85 2.36 -4.09
C GLY A 59 6.09 1.25 -3.36
N LEU A 60 5.18 0.56 -4.04
CA LEU A 60 4.55 -0.68 -3.56
C LEU A 60 5.19 -1.90 -4.22
N SER A 61 5.23 -3.03 -3.51
CA SER A 61 5.63 -4.28 -4.14
C SER A 61 4.59 -4.74 -5.16
N HIS A 62 5.02 -5.45 -6.22
CA HIS A 62 4.09 -5.98 -7.22
C HIS A 62 3.02 -6.89 -6.59
N SER A 63 3.37 -7.69 -5.58
CA SER A 63 2.43 -8.54 -4.86
C SER A 63 1.37 -7.74 -4.11
N ASP A 64 1.73 -6.60 -3.51
CA ASP A 64 0.80 -5.72 -2.81
C ASP A 64 -0.12 -5.02 -3.81
N LEU A 65 0.41 -4.58 -4.96
CA LEU A 65 -0.38 -4.01 -6.05
C LEU A 65 -1.41 -5.01 -6.57
N VAL A 66 -1.03 -6.27 -6.78
CA VAL A 66 -1.95 -7.32 -7.23
C VAL A 66 -3.00 -7.63 -6.18
N ALA A 67 -2.64 -7.72 -4.90
CA ALA A 67 -3.59 -7.97 -3.82
C ALA A 67 -4.62 -6.84 -3.71
N GLU A 68 -4.17 -5.59 -3.73
CA GLU A 68 -5.05 -4.41 -3.71
C GLU A 68 -5.94 -4.35 -4.95
N GLY A 69 -5.36 -4.61 -6.12
CA GLY A 69 -6.10 -4.63 -7.38
C GLY A 69 -7.17 -5.73 -7.44
N ASN A 70 -6.91 -6.92 -6.89
CA ASN A 70 -7.88 -8.00 -6.80
C ASN A 70 -9.06 -7.62 -5.89
N LEU A 71 -8.78 -6.97 -4.76
CA LEU A 71 -9.81 -6.46 -3.88
C LEU A 71 -10.66 -5.40 -4.59
N ALA A 72 -10.03 -4.43 -5.24
CA ALA A 72 -10.70 -3.38 -5.99
C ALA A 72 -11.56 -3.93 -7.12
N LEU A 73 -11.06 -4.94 -7.85
CA LEU A 73 -11.83 -5.64 -8.89
C LEU A 73 -13.10 -6.26 -8.33
N TYR A 74 -13.00 -6.99 -7.22
CA TYR A 74 -14.15 -7.63 -6.59
C TYR A 74 -15.18 -6.61 -6.11
N GLU A 75 -14.74 -5.55 -5.44
CA GLU A 75 -15.59 -4.46 -4.98
C GLU A 75 -16.28 -3.73 -6.15
N ALA A 76 -15.55 -3.47 -7.23
CA ALA A 76 -16.08 -2.85 -8.44
C ALA A 76 -17.18 -3.70 -9.09
N ILE A 77 -16.99 -5.03 -9.18
CA ILE A 77 -18.01 -5.95 -9.72
C ILE A 77 -19.27 -5.88 -8.85
N LEU A 78 -19.15 -5.90 -7.53
CA LEU A 78 -20.31 -5.82 -6.63
C LEU A 78 -21.02 -4.46 -6.70
N ALA A 79 -20.27 -3.37 -6.88
CA ALA A 79 -20.82 -2.02 -6.93
C ALA A 79 -21.44 -1.68 -8.30
N TYR A 80 -21.13 -2.43 -9.34
CA TYR A 80 -21.59 -2.13 -10.71
C TYR A 80 -23.11 -2.01 -10.84
N PRO A 81 -23.92 -2.95 -10.32
CA PRO A 81 -25.40 -2.87 -10.43
C PRO A 81 -26.00 -1.65 -9.74
N GLU A 82 -25.33 -1.11 -8.72
CA GLU A 82 -25.82 0.05 -7.97
C GLU A 82 -25.46 1.38 -8.66
N THR A 83 -24.38 1.40 -9.43
CA THR A 83 -23.83 2.61 -10.03
C THR A 83 -24.09 2.71 -11.53
N GLN A 84 -24.31 1.58 -12.20
CA GLN A 84 -24.43 1.46 -13.64
C GLN A 84 -25.61 0.56 -14.01
N THR A 85 -26.24 0.86 -15.13
CA THR A 85 -27.35 0.05 -15.69
C THR A 85 -27.02 -0.54 -17.05
N SER A 86 -25.84 -0.23 -17.60
CA SER A 86 -25.41 -0.75 -18.89
C SER A 86 -25.12 -2.24 -18.82
N THR A 87 -25.59 -2.99 -19.80
CA THR A 87 -25.23 -4.40 -20.01
C THR A 87 -24.26 -4.58 -21.17
N ALA A 88 -23.66 -3.48 -21.66
CA ALA A 88 -22.63 -3.54 -22.69
C ALA A 88 -21.28 -3.91 -22.03
N LEU A 89 -20.64 -4.92 -22.60
CA LEU A 89 -19.36 -5.43 -22.08
C LEU A 89 -18.27 -4.36 -22.08
N SER A 90 -18.22 -3.52 -23.12
CA SER A 90 -17.27 -2.40 -23.23
C SER A 90 -17.40 -1.38 -22.09
N ASP A 91 -18.63 -1.09 -21.64
CA ASP A 91 -18.87 -0.15 -20.54
C ASP A 91 -18.45 -0.76 -19.21
N PHE A 92 -18.73 -2.06 -19.04
CA PHE A 92 -18.32 -2.81 -17.88
C PHE A 92 -16.79 -2.90 -17.74
N GLU A 93 -16.10 -3.25 -18.82
CA GLU A 93 -14.64 -3.31 -18.86
C GLU A 93 -13.99 -1.95 -18.58
N ALA A 94 -14.52 -0.87 -19.18
CA ALA A 94 -14.04 0.47 -18.91
C ALA A 94 -14.25 0.90 -17.45
N PHE A 95 -15.36 0.49 -16.87
CA PHE A 95 -15.63 0.73 -15.44
C PHE A 95 -14.64 -0.03 -14.56
N LEU A 96 -14.42 -1.33 -14.79
CA LEU A 96 -13.48 -2.14 -14.04
C LEU A 96 -12.04 -1.59 -14.15
N ASP A 97 -11.59 -1.26 -15.36
CA ASP A 97 -10.25 -0.68 -15.60
C ASP A 97 -10.05 0.60 -14.79
N LYS A 98 -11.06 1.48 -14.79
CA LYS A 98 -11.03 2.73 -14.03
C LYS A 98 -10.99 2.49 -12.52
N GLU A 99 -11.89 1.67 -11.97
CA GLU A 99 -11.99 1.46 -10.52
C GLU A 99 -10.71 0.79 -9.97
N VAL A 100 -10.17 -0.21 -10.66
CA VAL A 100 -8.92 -0.86 -10.28
C VAL A 100 -7.75 0.14 -10.36
N TYR A 101 -7.64 0.90 -11.45
CA TYR A 101 -6.59 1.91 -11.61
C TYR A 101 -6.64 2.97 -10.50
N ASP A 102 -7.82 3.52 -10.22
CA ASP A 102 -8.02 4.56 -9.19
C ASP A 102 -7.69 4.03 -7.79
N SER A 103 -8.00 2.75 -7.49
CA SER A 103 -7.65 2.12 -6.22
C SER A 103 -6.13 1.97 -6.06
N LEU A 104 -5.43 1.46 -7.07
CA LEU A 104 -3.97 1.35 -7.04
C LEU A 104 -3.28 2.71 -6.92
N GLN A 105 -3.80 3.72 -7.59
CA GLN A 105 -3.28 5.10 -7.48
C GLN A 105 -3.44 5.65 -6.05
N LYS A 106 -4.58 5.36 -5.38
CA LYS A 106 -4.80 5.75 -3.98
C LYS A 106 -3.84 5.02 -3.04
N ALA A 107 -3.71 3.71 -3.19
CA ALA A 107 -2.81 2.89 -2.37
C ALA A 107 -1.37 3.40 -2.49
N LEU A 108 -0.90 3.68 -3.70
CA LEU A 108 0.42 4.25 -3.94
C LEU A 108 0.60 5.61 -3.28
N ASN A 109 -0.39 6.50 -3.38
CA ASN A 109 -0.32 7.84 -2.77
C ASN A 109 -0.25 7.78 -1.23
N ILE A 110 -0.96 6.83 -0.61
CA ILE A 110 -0.91 6.57 0.83
C ILE A 110 0.48 6.08 1.21
N GLU A 111 1.05 5.13 0.48
CA GLU A 111 2.38 4.58 0.74
C GLU A 111 3.48 5.64 0.60
N ILE A 112 3.44 6.44 -0.47
CA ILE A 112 4.39 7.55 -0.67
C ILE A 112 4.26 8.57 0.47
N GLY A 113 3.05 8.89 0.90
CA GLY A 113 2.80 9.79 2.03
C GLY A 113 3.36 9.23 3.33
N SER A 114 3.11 7.96 3.62
CA SER A 114 3.63 7.26 4.79
C SER A 114 5.16 7.22 4.81
N ASN A 115 5.79 6.88 3.70
CA ASN A 115 7.24 6.84 3.56
C ASN A 115 7.90 8.23 3.75
N ARG A 116 7.27 9.29 3.26
CA ARG A 116 7.77 10.67 3.49
C ARG A 116 7.74 11.04 4.96
N VAL A 117 6.66 10.70 5.68
CA VAL A 117 6.55 10.95 7.12
C VAL A 117 7.59 10.16 7.89
N SER A 118 7.76 8.88 7.57
CA SER A 118 8.74 8.00 8.23
C SER A 118 10.17 8.48 7.99
N ASN A 119 10.53 8.88 6.77
CA ASN A 119 11.85 9.42 6.45
C ASN A 119 12.12 10.74 7.18
N HIS A 120 11.14 11.64 7.19
CA HIS A 120 11.26 12.91 7.91
C HIS A 120 11.48 12.70 9.41
N LEU A 121 10.76 11.75 10.01
CA LEU A 121 10.92 11.40 11.42
C LEU A 121 12.31 10.80 11.70
N ALA A 122 12.79 9.90 10.83
CA ALA A 122 14.13 9.34 10.95
C ALA A 122 15.22 10.42 10.85
N ASP A 123 15.08 11.37 9.93
CA ASP A 123 15.98 12.51 9.79
C ASP A 123 16.00 13.39 11.06
N GLN A 124 14.84 13.64 11.66
CA GLN A 124 14.74 14.39 12.92
C GLN A 124 15.38 13.64 14.09
N VAL A 125 15.19 12.33 14.22
CA VAL A 125 15.84 11.51 15.25
C VAL A 125 17.35 11.50 15.07
N ASN A 126 17.86 11.39 13.85
CA ASN A 126 19.28 11.47 13.55
C ASN A 126 19.85 12.85 13.92
N ALA A 127 19.17 13.93 13.55
CA ALA A 127 19.57 15.28 13.91
C ALA A 127 19.63 15.50 15.45
N LEU A 128 18.68 14.91 16.19
CA LEU A 128 18.71 14.94 17.67
C LEU A 128 19.93 14.21 18.23
N ASN A 129 20.24 13.03 17.73
CA ASN A 129 21.39 12.24 18.18
C ASN A 129 22.71 12.96 17.87
N ASP A 130 22.83 13.55 16.69
CA ASP A 130 24.00 14.32 16.27
C ASP A 130 24.18 15.58 17.18
N ALA A 131 23.11 16.35 17.38
CA ALA A 131 23.11 17.54 18.24
C ALA A 131 23.48 17.17 19.69
N SER A 132 22.95 16.08 20.23
CA SER A 132 23.28 15.58 21.57
C SER A 132 24.76 15.22 21.68
N THR A 133 25.31 14.54 20.69
CA THR A 133 26.72 14.13 20.66
C THR A 133 27.65 15.33 20.53
N GLU A 134 27.32 16.28 19.68
CA GLU A 134 28.12 17.50 19.47
C GLU A 134 28.13 18.39 20.75
N LEU A 135 26.94 18.65 21.31
CA LEU A 135 26.82 19.44 22.56
C LEU A 135 27.54 18.77 23.73
N ALA A 136 27.47 17.44 23.85
CA ALA A 136 28.20 16.72 24.88
C ALA A 136 29.72 16.89 24.75
N LYS A 137 30.25 16.91 23.52
CA LYS A 137 31.68 17.20 23.26
C LYS A 137 32.04 18.65 23.57
N GLU A 138 31.19 19.61 23.17
CA GLU A 138 31.43 21.04 23.39
C GLU A 138 31.37 21.41 24.87
N LEU A 139 30.42 20.86 25.63
CA LEU A 139 30.14 21.20 27.00
C LEU A 139 30.90 20.34 28.04
N GLY A 140 31.43 19.18 27.59
CA GLY A 140 32.04 18.19 28.48
C GLY A 140 31.06 17.50 29.44
N ARG A 141 29.75 17.59 29.16
CA ARG A 141 28.64 16.98 29.90
C ARG A 141 27.49 16.71 28.96
N GLU A 142 26.52 15.92 29.38
CA GLU A 142 25.26 15.74 28.61
C GLU A 142 24.55 17.10 28.45
N ALA A 143 23.95 17.27 27.25
CA ALA A 143 23.16 18.45 26.93
C ALA A 143 21.83 18.45 27.69
N THR A 144 21.39 19.62 28.11
CA THR A 144 20.05 19.79 28.68
C THR A 144 18.99 19.82 27.58
N LEU A 145 17.73 19.61 27.97
CA LEU A 145 16.59 19.69 27.05
C LEU A 145 16.49 21.06 26.36
N GLU A 146 16.75 22.16 27.12
CA GLU A 146 16.74 23.52 26.61
C GLU A 146 17.84 23.74 25.55
N GLU A 147 19.03 23.22 25.79
CA GLU A 147 20.17 23.31 24.85
C GLU A 147 19.89 22.55 23.55
N LEU A 148 19.23 21.41 23.64
CA LEU A 148 18.79 20.65 22.47
C LEU A 148 17.68 21.37 21.68
N CYS A 149 16.71 21.97 22.38
CA CYS A 149 15.66 22.77 21.75
C CYS A 149 16.24 23.96 20.98
N GLU A 150 17.21 24.68 21.57
CA GLU A 150 17.88 25.79 20.91
C GLU A 150 18.70 25.36 19.71
N ARG A 151 19.45 24.24 19.80
CA ARG A 151 20.29 23.72 18.72
C ARG A 151 19.47 23.25 17.53
N LEU A 152 18.33 22.61 17.79
CA LEU A 152 17.45 22.04 16.76
C LEU A 152 16.35 22.99 16.26
N ALA A 153 16.17 24.13 16.93
CA ALA A 153 15.07 25.07 16.73
C ALA A 153 13.67 24.39 16.81
N LEU A 154 13.53 23.43 17.75
CA LEU A 154 12.32 22.68 18.04
C LEU A 154 11.75 23.05 19.41
N SER A 155 10.45 22.85 19.60
CA SER A 155 9.79 22.99 20.89
C SER A 155 10.20 21.87 21.86
N THR A 156 10.00 22.13 23.15
CA THR A 156 10.28 21.15 24.23
C THR A 156 9.50 19.85 24.04
N ASP A 157 8.25 19.93 23.56
CA ASP A 157 7.41 18.77 23.37
C ASP A 157 7.88 17.93 22.17
N GLU A 158 8.25 18.58 21.07
CA GLU A 158 8.82 17.89 19.88
C GLU A 158 10.14 17.17 20.24
N VAL A 159 11.04 17.80 20.95
CA VAL A 159 12.30 17.17 21.38
C VAL A 159 12.04 15.97 22.30
N LYS A 160 11.10 16.08 23.24
CA LYS A 160 10.71 14.95 24.11
C LYS A 160 10.13 13.77 23.33
N GLU A 161 9.29 14.03 22.35
CA GLU A 161 8.74 12.97 21.48
C GLU A 161 9.85 12.28 20.68
N LEU A 162 10.76 13.03 20.08
CA LEU A 162 11.91 12.48 19.36
C LEU A 162 12.82 11.64 20.27
N MET A 163 13.08 12.10 21.51
CA MET A 163 13.85 11.34 22.49
C MET A 163 13.17 10.01 22.83
N LYS A 164 11.84 10.00 23.02
CA LYS A 164 11.08 8.78 23.30
C LYS A 164 11.19 7.79 22.14
N ILE A 165 11.02 8.24 20.90
CA ILE A 165 11.13 7.40 19.70
C ILE A 165 12.55 6.82 19.58
N SER A 166 13.58 7.62 19.86
CA SER A 166 14.98 7.15 19.83
C SER A 166 15.24 6.04 20.84
N ILE A 167 14.69 6.14 22.05
CA ILE A 167 14.83 5.12 23.12
C ILE A 167 14.07 3.85 22.73
N ASP A 168 12.84 3.98 22.25
CA ASP A 168 12.01 2.83 21.84
C ASP A 168 12.69 2.06 20.69
N ALA A 169 13.27 2.74 19.71
CA ALA A 169 14.02 2.13 18.61
C ALA A 169 15.26 1.35 19.10
N LEU A 170 16.01 1.88 20.07
CA LEU A 170 17.16 1.20 20.66
C LEU A 170 16.76 -0.04 21.45
N THR A 171 15.61 -0.01 22.13
CA THR A 171 15.09 -1.16 22.89
C THR A 171 14.71 -2.31 21.97
N VAL A 172 14.12 -2.03 20.81
CA VAL A 172 13.76 -3.05 19.80
C VAL A 172 15.02 -3.72 19.23
N ILE A 173 16.05 -2.93 18.91
CA ILE A 173 17.31 -3.47 18.36
C ILE A 173 17.99 -4.40 19.36
N GLN A 174 18.01 -4.06 20.65
CA GLN A 174 18.61 -4.89 21.70
C GLN A 174 17.85 -6.22 21.91
N SER A 175 16.52 -6.21 21.80
CA SER A 175 15.71 -7.42 21.91
C SER A 175 15.94 -8.40 20.77
N ASP A 176 16.16 -7.91 19.55
CA ASP A 176 16.44 -8.74 18.37
C ASP A 176 17.84 -9.38 18.41
N ASP A 177 18.82 -8.73 19.02
CA ASP A 177 20.17 -9.29 19.20
C ASP A 177 20.24 -10.36 20.30
N GLU A 178 19.37 -10.33 21.31
CA GLU A 178 19.27 -11.37 22.35
C GLU A 178 18.59 -12.64 21.85
N LEU A 179 17.71 -12.53 20.85
CA LEU A 179 17.02 -13.70 20.23
C LEU A 179 17.90 -14.48 19.24
N LYS A 180 19.06 -13.94 18.86
CA LYS A 180 20.01 -14.58 17.91
C LYS A 180 21.21 -15.27 18.60
N LYS A 181 21.22 -15.37 19.92
CA LYS A 181 22.21 -16.12 20.70
C LYS A 181 21.63 -17.43 21.22
#